data_ecaf7639b1621cad7f22a194f4125fa1
#
_entry.id   ecaf7639b1621cad7f22a194f4125fa1
#
_cell.length_a   1.000
_cell.length_b   1.000
_cell.length_c   1.000
_cell.angle_alpha   90.00
_cell.angle_beta   90.00
_cell.angle_gamma   90.00
#
_symmetry.space_group_name_H-M   'P 1'
#
loop_
_entity.id
_entity.type
_entity.pdbx_description
1 polymer ?
#
loop_
_entity_poly.entity_id
_entity_poly.type
_entity_poly.pdbx_seq_one_letter_code
_entity_poly.pdbx_strand_id
1 'polypeptide(L)'
;MAILVQPDTKLLVQGITGSFGGRHTQLSLDYGTQVVAGVTPGKAGQKFADTVPIFDGVAEAARETGATASAIFVPPPFAADAILEAVDAGLELVVAITEGIPVRDMIEVKAAIAGSTTRLIGPNCPGVVTPGTGEDSHGGCRIGIAP
;
A
#
# COMPACT_ATOMS: atom_id res chain seq x y z
N MET A 1 -16.88 -2.89 -13.63
CA MET A 1 -16.20 -1.59 -13.45
C MET A 1 -15.74 -1.49 -12.01
N ALA A 2 -14.45 -1.31 -11.78
CA ALA A 2 -13.90 -1.08 -10.45
C ALA A 2 -14.04 0.40 -10.08
N ILE A 3 -14.17 0.69 -8.77
CA ILE A 3 -14.38 2.07 -8.28
C ILE A 3 -13.05 2.72 -7.92
N LEU A 4 -12.27 2.09 -7.04
CA LEU A 4 -11.03 2.66 -6.48
C LEU A 4 -9.77 2.00 -7.00
N VAL A 5 -9.85 0.74 -7.38
CA VAL A 5 -8.70 -0.10 -7.73
C VAL A 5 -8.96 -0.76 -9.06
N GLN A 6 -8.07 -0.55 -10.02
CA GLN A 6 -8.11 -1.15 -11.35
C GLN A 6 -7.06 -2.27 -11.46
N PRO A 7 -7.18 -3.17 -12.46
CA PRO A 7 -6.13 -4.17 -12.71
C PRO A 7 -4.74 -3.60 -12.95
N ASP A 8 -4.66 -2.39 -13.50
CA ASP A 8 -3.42 -1.67 -13.80
C ASP A 8 -2.97 -0.70 -12.70
N THR A 9 -3.64 -0.70 -11.54
CA THR A 9 -3.24 0.12 -10.39
C THR A 9 -1.82 -0.25 -9.96
N LYS A 10 -0.93 0.72 -9.92
CA LYS A 10 0.45 0.55 -9.47
C LYS A 10 0.53 0.76 -7.96
N LEU A 11 0.88 -0.32 -7.26
CA LEU A 11 0.91 -0.39 -5.81
C LEU A 11 2.35 -0.28 -5.28
N LEU A 12 2.57 0.54 -4.28
CA LEU A 12 3.71 0.42 -3.38
C LEU A 12 3.27 -0.17 -2.03
N VAL A 13 4.20 -0.82 -1.34
CA VAL A 13 3.93 -1.44 -0.04
C VAL A 13 4.87 -0.86 1.02
N GLN A 14 4.29 -0.18 2.01
CA GLN A 14 5.03 0.30 3.18
C GLN A 14 5.07 -0.80 4.23
N GLY A 15 6.28 -1.10 4.73
CA GLY A 15 6.51 -2.23 5.62
C GLY A 15 6.71 -3.57 4.88
N ILE A 16 7.14 -3.53 3.63
CA ILE A 16 7.31 -4.72 2.77
C ILE A 16 8.30 -5.74 3.34
N THR A 17 9.29 -5.30 4.11
CA THR A 17 10.32 -6.18 4.67
C THR A 17 9.89 -6.89 5.95
N GLY A 18 8.75 -6.55 6.52
CA GLY A 18 8.16 -7.28 7.63
C GLY A 18 7.61 -8.65 7.17
N SER A 19 7.57 -9.63 8.07
CA SER A 19 7.10 -10.98 7.72
C SER A 19 5.65 -10.99 7.23
N PHE A 20 4.78 -10.21 7.86
CA PHE A 20 3.37 -10.09 7.50
C PHE A 20 3.18 -9.33 6.18
N GLY A 21 3.80 -8.15 6.06
CA GLY A 21 3.77 -7.36 4.83
C GLY A 21 4.37 -8.09 3.64
N GLY A 22 5.51 -8.76 3.83
CA GLY A 22 6.17 -9.54 2.80
C GLY A 22 5.32 -10.70 2.31
N ARG A 23 4.72 -11.46 3.24
CA ARG A 23 3.83 -12.58 2.88
C ARG A 23 2.65 -12.13 2.02
N HIS A 24 1.94 -11.08 2.44
CA HIS A 24 0.78 -10.60 1.70
C HIS A 24 1.14 -9.89 0.41
N THR A 25 2.32 -9.28 0.33
CA THR A 25 2.86 -8.76 -0.93
C THR A 25 3.11 -9.88 -1.93
N GLN A 26 3.69 -10.99 -1.49
CA GLN A 26 3.89 -12.15 -2.37
C GLN A 26 2.57 -12.70 -2.90
N LEU A 27 1.57 -12.85 -2.04
CA LEU A 27 0.23 -13.28 -2.46
C LEU A 27 -0.41 -12.29 -3.46
N SER A 28 -0.17 -11.01 -3.30
CA SER A 28 -0.65 -10.00 -4.25
C SER A 28 0.06 -10.08 -5.61
N LEU A 29 1.38 -10.31 -5.61
CA LEU A 29 2.13 -10.57 -6.83
C LEU A 29 1.63 -11.83 -7.55
N ASP A 30 1.41 -12.90 -6.82
CA ASP A 30 0.90 -14.18 -7.36
C ASP A 30 -0.51 -14.01 -7.95
N TYR A 31 -1.31 -13.12 -7.38
CA TYR A 31 -2.65 -12.76 -7.89
C TYR A 31 -2.61 -11.95 -9.19
N GLY A 32 -1.50 -11.29 -9.48
CA GLY A 32 -1.33 -10.42 -10.64
C GLY A 32 -1.32 -8.92 -10.35
N THR A 33 -1.33 -8.52 -9.08
CA THR A 33 -1.23 -7.12 -8.67
C THR A 33 0.10 -6.52 -9.13
N GLN A 34 0.06 -5.33 -9.70
CA GLN A 34 1.26 -4.60 -10.09
C GLN A 34 1.91 -3.94 -8.85
N VAL A 35 2.66 -4.70 -8.08
CA VAL A 35 3.49 -4.19 -7.00
C VAL A 35 4.78 -3.65 -7.59
N VAL A 36 4.90 -2.33 -7.66
CA VAL A 36 6.00 -1.65 -8.36
C VAL A 36 7.11 -1.17 -7.42
N ALA A 37 6.82 -1.04 -6.12
CA ALA A 37 7.79 -0.59 -5.13
C ALA A 37 7.48 -1.12 -3.73
N GLY A 38 8.51 -1.23 -2.92
CA GLY A 38 8.41 -1.33 -1.47
C GLY A 38 9.03 -0.10 -0.80
N VAL A 39 8.55 0.23 0.38
CA VAL A 39 9.11 1.30 1.20
C VAL A 39 9.40 0.77 2.58
N THR A 40 10.68 0.78 2.95
CA THR A 40 11.16 0.50 4.29
C THR A 40 12.39 1.37 4.54
N PRO A 41 12.34 2.31 5.48
CA PRO A 41 13.48 3.17 5.79
C PRO A 41 14.75 2.38 6.10
N GLY A 42 15.87 2.78 5.52
CA GLY A 42 17.17 2.12 5.68
C GLY A 42 17.37 0.87 4.82
N LYS A 43 16.44 0.54 3.93
CA LYS A 43 16.51 -0.64 3.05
C LYS A 43 16.57 -0.29 1.56
N ALA A 44 16.73 0.98 1.23
CA ALA A 44 16.86 1.41 -0.17
C ALA A 44 17.96 0.65 -0.92
N GLY A 45 17.70 0.35 -2.17
CA GLY A 45 18.62 -0.43 -3.02
C GLY A 45 18.49 -1.95 -2.91
N GLN A 46 17.77 -2.46 -1.92
CA GLN A 46 17.40 -3.87 -1.86
C GLN A 46 16.21 -4.16 -2.78
N LYS A 47 15.94 -5.44 -2.99
CA LYS A 47 14.78 -5.89 -3.76
C LYS A 47 13.97 -6.91 -2.96
N PHE A 48 12.66 -6.80 -3.05
CA PHE A 48 11.73 -7.84 -2.59
C PHE A 48 11.46 -8.81 -3.74
N ALA A 49 11.52 -10.12 -3.47
CA ALA A 49 11.30 -11.18 -4.46
C ALA A 49 12.14 -10.98 -5.75
N ASP A 50 13.35 -10.45 -5.63
CA ASP A 50 14.30 -10.15 -6.70
C ASP A 50 13.81 -9.14 -7.78
N THR A 51 12.58 -8.70 -7.72
CA THR A 51 11.95 -7.89 -8.76
C THR A 51 11.45 -6.52 -8.28
N VAL A 52 10.98 -6.40 -7.04
CA VAL A 52 10.37 -5.17 -6.52
C VAL A 52 11.43 -4.31 -5.81
N PRO A 53 11.78 -3.14 -6.34
CA PRO A 53 12.76 -2.27 -5.70
C PRO A 53 12.22 -1.70 -4.39
N ILE A 54 13.11 -1.55 -3.40
CA ILE A 54 12.80 -0.95 -2.11
C ILE A 54 13.42 0.43 -2.03
N PHE A 55 12.64 1.40 -1.53
CA PHE A 55 13.01 2.79 -1.33
C PHE A 55 12.95 3.17 0.15
N ASP A 56 13.61 4.25 0.52
CA ASP A 56 13.56 4.78 1.88
C ASP A 56 12.30 5.61 2.14
N GLY A 57 11.70 6.19 1.11
CA GLY A 57 10.54 7.06 1.23
C GLY A 57 9.51 6.89 0.12
N VAL A 58 8.25 7.24 0.44
CA VAL A 58 7.11 7.11 -0.48
C VAL A 58 7.22 8.05 -1.67
N ALA A 59 7.61 9.30 -1.44
CA ALA A 59 7.70 10.29 -2.52
C ALA A 59 8.70 9.87 -3.60
N GLU A 60 9.85 9.35 -3.21
CA GLU A 60 10.85 8.82 -4.14
C GLU A 60 10.31 7.60 -4.88
N ALA A 61 9.75 6.64 -4.15
CA ALA A 61 9.16 5.44 -4.74
C ALA A 61 8.08 5.78 -5.78
N ALA A 62 7.17 6.68 -5.45
CA ALA A 62 6.09 7.10 -6.35
C ALA A 62 6.64 7.78 -7.61
N ARG A 63 7.63 8.68 -7.45
CA ARG A 63 8.25 9.38 -8.57
C ARG A 63 8.97 8.42 -9.54
N GLU A 64 9.72 7.46 -9.00
CA GLU A 64 10.53 6.54 -9.80
C GLU A 64 9.70 5.43 -10.47
N THR A 65 8.58 5.04 -9.87
CA THR A 65 7.79 3.87 -10.33
C THR A 65 6.42 4.23 -10.89
N GLY A 66 5.92 5.42 -10.61
CA GLY A 66 4.58 5.83 -10.98
C GLY A 66 3.49 5.20 -10.10
N ALA A 67 3.82 4.75 -8.88
CA ALA A 67 2.84 4.22 -7.94
C ALA A 67 1.79 5.27 -7.59
N THR A 68 0.52 4.86 -7.56
CA THR A 68 -0.64 5.71 -7.23
C THR A 68 -1.37 5.26 -5.97
N ALA A 69 -1.08 4.05 -5.50
CA ALA A 69 -1.68 3.48 -4.30
C ALA A 69 -0.61 2.93 -3.34
N SER A 70 -0.92 2.94 -2.05
CA SER A 70 -0.08 2.32 -1.02
C SER A 70 -0.89 1.33 -0.19
N ALA A 71 -0.27 0.19 0.14
CA ALA A 71 -0.70 -0.72 1.20
C ALA A 71 0.23 -0.55 2.40
N ILE A 72 -0.36 -0.39 3.59
CA ILE A 72 0.40 -0.15 4.83
C ILE A 72 0.31 -1.36 5.74
N PHE A 73 1.47 -1.97 6.00
CA PHE A 73 1.68 -3.05 6.97
C PHE A 73 2.62 -2.63 8.10
N VAL A 74 2.76 -1.34 8.32
CA VAL A 74 3.65 -0.76 9.32
C VAL A 74 3.06 -0.97 10.72
N PRO A 75 3.88 -1.30 11.75
CA PRO A 75 3.38 -1.48 13.11
C PRO A 75 2.62 -0.25 13.65
N PRO A 76 1.65 -0.46 14.58
CA PRO A 76 0.74 0.60 15.04
C PRO A 76 1.40 1.92 15.47
N PRO A 77 2.54 1.92 16.20
CA PRO A 77 3.17 3.19 16.62
C PRO A 77 3.68 4.07 15.47
N PHE A 78 3.90 3.48 14.29
CA PHE A 78 4.48 4.14 13.12
C PHE A 78 3.50 4.25 11.94
N ALA A 79 2.31 3.65 12.07
CA ALA A 79 1.38 3.54 10.95
C ALA A 79 0.77 4.89 10.55
N ALA A 80 0.46 5.75 11.50
CA ALA A 80 -0.04 7.09 11.19
C ALA A 80 0.97 7.91 10.39
N ASP A 81 2.24 7.87 10.75
CA ASP A 81 3.31 8.55 10.00
C ASP A 81 3.42 7.99 8.58
N ALA A 82 3.27 6.68 8.42
CA ALA A 82 3.26 6.04 7.10
C ALA A 82 2.07 6.51 6.23
N ILE A 83 0.89 6.67 6.81
CA ILE A 83 -0.28 7.21 6.11
C ILE A 83 -0.02 8.66 5.70
N LEU A 84 0.47 9.49 6.63
CA LEU A 84 0.77 10.91 6.38
C LEU A 84 1.80 11.07 5.27
N GLU A 85 2.85 10.25 5.26
CA GLU A 85 3.87 10.24 4.21
C GLU A 85 3.25 9.94 2.83
N ALA A 86 2.33 8.99 2.76
CA ALA A 86 1.63 8.66 1.52
C ALA A 86 0.71 9.80 1.05
N VAL A 87 0.04 10.48 1.98
CA VAL A 87 -0.78 11.67 1.69
C VAL A 87 0.08 12.81 1.16
N ASP A 88 1.21 13.08 1.81
CA ASP A 88 2.16 14.13 1.41
C ASP A 88 2.78 13.86 0.04
N ALA A 89 2.99 12.60 -0.29
CA ALA A 89 3.46 12.18 -1.61
C ALA A 89 2.39 12.30 -2.72
N GLY A 90 1.16 12.61 -2.37
CA GLY A 90 0.06 12.80 -3.31
C GLY A 90 -0.52 11.50 -3.88
N LEU A 91 -0.40 10.38 -3.17
CA LEU A 91 -1.01 9.13 -3.60
C LEU A 91 -2.55 9.25 -3.62
N GLU A 92 -3.16 8.62 -4.60
CA GLU A 92 -4.62 8.66 -4.78
C GLU A 92 -5.35 7.80 -3.75
N LEU A 93 -4.75 6.65 -3.37
CA LEU A 93 -5.33 5.67 -2.47
C LEU A 93 -4.31 5.17 -1.45
N VAL A 94 -4.73 5.11 -0.20
CA VAL A 94 -3.98 4.47 0.89
C VAL A 94 -4.87 3.40 1.52
N VAL A 95 -4.36 2.17 1.61
CA VAL A 95 -5.04 1.04 2.23
C VAL A 95 -4.26 0.64 3.48
N ALA A 96 -4.74 1.04 4.65
CA ALA A 96 -4.09 0.78 5.93
C ALA A 96 -4.64 -0.50 6.57
N ILE A 97 -3.83 -1.55 6.55
CA ILE A 97 -4.20 -2.85 7.11
C ILE A 97 -4.03 -2.85 8.63
N THR A 98 -3.07 -2.10 9.14
CA THR A 98 -2.66 -2.08 10.54
C THR A 98 -3.85 -1.90 11.50
N GLU A 99 -3.93 -2.81 12.46
CA GLU A 99 -4.83 -2.74 13.62
C GLU A 99 -4.13 -2.08 14.80
N GLY A 100 -4.89 -1.41 15.67
CA GLY A 100 -4.37 -0.87 16.93
C GLY A 100 -3.66 0.48 16.80
N ILE A 101 -3.90 1.23 15.74
CA ILE A 101 -3.41 2.61 15.64
C ILE A 101 -4.10 3.47 16.71
N PRO A 102 -3.36 4.24 17.53
CA PRO A 102 -3.95 5.10 18.54
C PRO A 102 -4.97 6.08 17.95
N VAL A 103 -6.10 6.26 18.63
CA VAL A 103 -7.15 7.21 18.21
C VAL A 103 -6.60 8.61 17.99
N ARG A 104 -5.71 9.07 18.88
CA ARG A 104 -5.06 10.37 18.76
C ARG A 104 -4.32 10.55 17.44
N ASP A 105 -3.56 9.54 17.04
CA ASP A 105 -2.81 9.54 15.78
C ASP A 105 -3.77 9.59 14.56
N MET A 106 -4.91 8.89 14.66
CA MET A 106 -5.91 8.90 13.60
C MET A 106 -6.66 10.24 13.48
N ILE A 107 -6.76 11.02 14.54
CA ILE A 107 -7.29 12.39 14.47
C ILE A 107 -6.39 13.26 13.57
N GLU A 108 -5.09 13.16 13.70
CA GLU A 108 -4.13 13.87 12.85
C GLU A 108 -4.22 13.41 11.38
N VAL A 109 -4.31 12.10 11.18
CA VAL A 109 -4.49 11.52 9.84
C VAL A 109 -5.79 12.03 9.18
N LYS A 110 -6.90 12.05 9.92
CA LYS A 110 -8.18 12.55 9.41
C LYS A 110 -8.12 14.02 9.03
N ALA A 111 -7.43 14.83 9.81
CA ALA A 111 -7.22 16.24 9.49
C ALA A 111 -6.42 16.44 8.21
N ALA A 112 -5.35 15.68 8.03
CA ALA A 112 -4.51 15.73 6.83
C ALA A 112 -5.27 15.28 5.57
N ILE A 113 -6.03 14.20 5.66
CA ILE A 113 -6.81 13.67 4.54
C ILE A 113 -7.90 14.65 4.09
N ALA A 114 -8.55 15.33 5.03
CA ALA A 114 -9.59 16.31 4.73
C ALA A 114 -9.11 17.45 3.79
N GLY A 115 -7.82 17.80 3.86
CA GLY A 115 -7.18 18.79 2.99
C GLY A 115 -6.53 18.22 1.73
N SER A 116 -6.69 16.94 1.45
CA SER A 116 -6.03 16.23 0.34
C SER A 116 -7.02 15.60 -0.62
N THR A 117 -6.50 15.09 -1.75
CA THR A 117 -7.26 14.26 -2.70
C THR A 117 -7.11 12.76 -2.42
N THR A 118 -6.27 12.38 -1.44
CA THR A 118 -6.02 11.00 -1.06
C THR A 118 -7.26 10.38 -0.40
N ARG A 119 -7.60 9.17 -0.80
CA ARG A 119 -8.62 8.35 -0.14
C ARG A 119 -7.96 7.33 0.77
N LEU A 120 -8.55 7.10 1.93
CA LEU A 120 -8.09 6.10 2.90
C LEU A 120 -9.14 5.01 3.07
N ILE A 121 -8.70 3.75 2.91
CA ILE A 121 -9.43 2.56 3.34
C ILE A 121 -8.75 2.02 4.60
N GLY A 122 -9.53 1.77 5.64
CA GLY A 122 -8.99 1.41 6.96
C GLY A 122 -8.84 2.64 7.87
N PRO A 123 -8.02 2.54 8.95
CA PRO A 123 -7.20 1.37 9.35
C PRO A 123 -8.02 0.15 9.76
N ASN A 124 -7.31 -0.92 10.16
CA ASN A 124 -7.93 -2.19 10.58
C ASN A 124 -8.94 -2.70 9.53
N CYS A 125 -8.48 -2.96 8.35
CA CYS A 125 -9.28 -3.49 7.24
C CYS A 125 -8.58 -4.67 6.55
N PRO A 126 -9.34 -5.53 5.86
CA PRO A 126 -8.74 -6.64 5.11
C PRO A 126 -8.13 -6.19 3.78
N GLY A 127 -8.41 -4.99 3.32
CA GLY A 127 -7.97 -4.49 2.03
C GLY A 127 -9.08 -4.37 1.00
N VAL A 128 -8.71 -4.45 -0.27
CA VAL A 128 -9.62 -4.32 -1.41
C VAL A 128 -9.16 -5.23 -2.55
N VAL A 129 -10.12 -5.81 -3.26
CA VAL A 129 -9.85 -6.68 -4.41
C VAL A 129 -10.72 -6.27 -5.59
N THR A 130 -10.09 -6.13 -6.74
CA THR A 130 -10.77 -6.08 -8.04
C THR A 130 -10.42 -7.35 -8.79
N PRO A 131 -11.38 -8.27 -9.00
CA PRO A 131 -11.12 -9.51 -9.70
C PRO A 131 -10.64 -9.28 -11.14
N GLY A 132 -9.74 -10.13 -11.60
CA GLY A 132 -9.37 -10.20 -13.02
C GLY A 132 -10.48 -10.79 -13.87
N THR A 133 -10.34 -10.66 -15.18
CA THR A 133 -11.29 -11.19 -16.18
C THR A 133 -10.87 -12.55 -16.73
N GLY A 134 -9.71 -13.08 -16.34
CA GLY A 134 -9.22 -14.39 -16.74
C GLY A 134 -9.89 -15.54 -16.01
N GLU A 135 -9.67 -16.75 -16.50
CA GLU A 135 -9.97 -17.97 -15.75
C GLU A 135 -9.21 -17.87 -14.42
N ASP A 136 -9.83 -18.25 -13.30
CA ASP A 136 -9.29 -18.14 -11.95
C ASP A 136 -9.11 -16.70 -11.41
N SER A 137 -9.74 -15.70 -12.02
CA SER A 137 -9.68 -14.28 -11.59
C SER A 137 -8.26 -13.66 -11.60
N HIS A 138 -7.28 -14.27 -12.26
CA HIS A 138 -5.95 -13.70 -12.43
C HIS A 138 -5.96 -12.42 -13.26
N GLY A 139 -4.97 -11.56 -13.03
CA GLY A 139 -4.84 -10.28 -13.75
C GLY A 139 -5.71 -9.17 -13.17
N GLY A 140 -6.25 -9.36 -11.97
CA GLY A 140 -6.90 -8.33 -11.19
C GLY A 140 -5.92 -7.57 -10.29
N CYS A 141 -6.45 -6.85 -9.31
CA CYS A 141 -5.65 -6.17 -8.29
C CYS A 141 -6.14 -6.54 -6.89
N ARG A 142 -5.25 -7.14 -6.11
CA ARG A 142 -5.46 -7.50 -4.70
C ARG A 142 -4.54 -6.67 -3.84
N ILE A 143 -5.10 -5.90 -2.92
CA ILE A 143 -4.37 -5.08 -1.95
C ILE A 143 -4.78 -5.49 -0.55
N GLY A 144 -3.83 -5.88 0.29
CA GLY A 144 -4.05 -6.22 1.68
C GLY A 144 -4.05 -7.71 1.96
N ILE A 145 -4.94 -8.15 2.88
CA ILE A 145 -5.03 -9.53 3.38
C ILE A 145 -6.32 -10.24 2.94
N ALA A 146 -7.13 -9.59 2.13
CA ALA A 146 -8.34 -10.19 1.58
C ALA A 146 -8.00 -11.51 0.86
N PRO A 147 -8.88 -12.55 0.95
CA PRO A 147 -8.64 -13.85 0.36
C PRO A 147 -8.62 -13.82 -1.18
#